data_45560a8a401e1ed2ef8b277fac4d2624
#
_entry.id   45560a8a401e1ed2ef8b277fac4d2624
#
_cell.length_a   1.000
_cell.length_b   1.000
_cell.length_c   1.000
_cell.angle_alpha   90.00
_cell.angle_beta   90.00
_cell.angle_gamma   90.00
#
_symmetry.space_group_name_H-M   'P 1'
#
loop_
_entity.id
_entity.type
_entity.pdbx_description
1 polymer ?
#
loop_
_entity_poly.entity_id
_entity_poly.type
_entity_poly.pdbx_seq_one_letter_code
_entity_poly.pdbx_strand_id
1 'polypeptide(L)'
;YEMSASLVGSEMCIRDRAQKLHIEQAERVVFVIEIDGKKDATAMETVKNLFVIKTRDYVTEVDEQSIVLIKDTRDMKEDEELQTLARMIVDNMHTEAMVKVRVGYGNRVHNLQDIAKSYQEAKMALEVGRIFYAERETIAYSLLGIGRLIYQLPMSLCEMFIHEVFGDEVPDIFNEEINTTIQKFFENNLNISETARQLYVHRNTLVYRLERLEKAIGLDIRKFDDAMTFKIAMMVIAHMNQQKVEE
;
A
#
# COMPACT_ATOMS: atom_id res chain seq x y z
N TYR A 1 -9.80 -26.34 -24.19
CA TYR A 1 -11.03 -27.00 -23.66
C TYR A 1 -10.78 -27.68 -22.31
N GLU A 2 -9.56 -28.17 -22.05
CA GLU A 2 -9.21 -28.83 -20.77
C GLU A 2 -8.96 -27.85 -19.59
N MET A 3 -8.53 -26.63 -19.84
CA MET A 3 -8.32 -25.63 -18.78
C MET A 3 -9.62 -25.15 -18.13
N SER A 4 -10.73 -25.07 -18.89
CA SER A 4 -12.05 -24.66 -18.36
C SER A 4 -12.65 -25.71 -17.42
N ALA A 5 -12.47 -27.00 -17.71
CA ALA A 5 -12.97 -28.10 -16.89
C ALA A 5 -12.25 -28.22 -15.54
N SER A 6 -10.96 -27.89 -15.50
CA SER A 6 -10.14 -27.87 -14.25
C SER A 6 -10.57 -26.73 -13.32
N LEU A 7 -10.89 -25.55 -13.84
CA LEU A 7 -11.37 -24.41 -13.06
C LEU A 7 -12.77 -24.66 -12.47
N VAL A 8 -13.71 -25.19 -13.26
CA VAL A 8 -15.05 -25.55 -12.79
C VAL A 8 -15.01 -26.64 -11.70
N GLY A 9 -14.10 -27.63 -11.83
CA GLY A 9 -13.90 -28.67 -10.83
C GLY A 9 -13.34 -28.13 -9.51
N SER A 10 -12.43 -27.15 -9.56
CA SER A 10 -11.87 -26.51 -8.36
C SER A 10 -12.89 -25.61 -7.64
N GLU A 11 -13.72 -24.88 -8.37
CA GLU A 11 -14.77 -24.05 -7.81
C GLU A 11 -15.84 -24.88 -7.08
N MET A 12 -16.25 -26.00 -7.65
CA MET A 12 -17.21 -26.92 -7.03
C MET A 12 -16.62 -27.57 -5.78
N CYS A 13 -15.32 -27.91 -5.80
CA CYS A 13 -14.62 -28.46 -4.65
C CYS A 13 -14.49 -27.48 -3.49
N ILE A 14 -14.25 -26.19 -3.76
CA ILE A 14 -14.18 -25.12 -2.73
C ILE A 14 -15.56 -24.90 -2.10
N ARG A 15 -16.61 -24.87 -2.91
CA ARG A 15 -17.98 -24.69 -2.44
C ARG A 15 -18.45 -25.86 -1.56
N ASP A 16 -18.18 -27.11 -1.98
CA ASP A 16 -18.48 -28.31 -1.20
C ASP A 16 -17.70 -28.38 0.12
N ARG A 17 -16.43 -27.98 0.12
CA ARG A 17 -15.64 -27.91 1.34
C ARG A 17 -16.12 -26.82 2.28
N ALA A 18 -16.49 -25.65 1.76
CA ALA A 18 -17.05 -24.55 2.54
C ALA A 18 -18.39 -24.95 3.18
N GLN A 19 -19.26 -25.67 2.44
CA GLN A 19 -20.51 -26.20 2.99
C GLN A 19 -20.27 -27.25 4.08
N LYS A 20 -19.29 -28.14 3.90
CA LYS A 20 -18.89 -29.13 4.92
C LYS A 20 -18.33 -28.49 6.19
N LEU A 21 -17.67 -27.34 6.05
CA LEU A 21 -17.10 -26.56 7.17
C LEU A 21 -18.13 -25.57 7.77
N HIS A 22 -19.38 -25.56 7.29
CA HIS A 22 -20.44 -24.62 7.72
C HIS A 22 -20.02 -23.15 7.62
N ILE A 23 -19.19 -22.80 6.63
CA ILE A 23 -18.78 -21.41 6.38
C ILE A 23 -19.97 -20.71 5.69
N GLU A 24 -20.62 -19.82 6.42
CA GLU A 24 -21.73 -19.04 5.90
C GLU A 24 -21.28 -18.09 4.79
N GLN A 25 -22.15 -17.88 3.81
CA GLN A 25 -21.96 -16.84 2.81
C GLN A 25 -22.11 -15.48 3.50
N ALA A 26 -21.07 -14.67 3.48
CA ALA A 26 -21.02 -13.39 4.15
C ALA A 26 -20.07 -12.44 3.40
N GLU A 27 -20.31 -11.15 3.57
CA GLU A 27 -19.35 -10.13 3.14
C GLU A 27 -18.10 -10.19 4.01
N ARG A 28 -16.93 -10.25 3.37
CA ARG A 28 -15.62 -10.38 4.04
C ARG A 28 -14.58 -9.48 3.43
N VAL A 29 -13.61 -9.13 4.27
CA VAL A 29 -12.37 -8.46 3.88
C VAL A 29 -11.19 -9.26 4.41
N VAL A 30 -10.15 -9.38 3.61
CA VAL A 30 -8.89 -9.99 4.05
C VAL A 30 -7.92 -8.89 4.49
N PHE A 31 -7.38 -9.06 5.69
CA PHE A 31 -6.28 -8.27 6.24
C PHE A 31 -5.03 -9.14 6.26
N VAL A 32 -3.93 -8.61 5.78
CA VAL A 32 -2.60 -9.22 5.92
C VAL A 32 -1.82 -8.35 6.89
N ILE A 33 -1.36 -8.96 7.98
CA ILE A 33 -0.59 -8.34 9.05
C ILE A 33 0.84 -8.83 8.88
N GLU A 34 1.72 -7.96 8.42
CA GLU A 34 3.13 -8.23 8.24
C GLU A 34 3.92 -7.76 9.45
N ILE A 35 4.74 -8.63 10.02
CA ILE A 35 5.51 -8.40 11.23
C ILE A 35 6.94 -8.01 10.84
N ASP A 36 7.42 -6.90 11.38
CA ASP A 36 8.82 -6.47 11.20
C ASP A 36 9.71 -7.30 12.12
N GLY A 37 10.46 -8.24 11.52
CA GLY A 37 11.35 -9.16 12.23
C GLY A 37 10.80 -10.58 12.34
N LYS A 38 11.16 -11.28 13.43
CA LYS A 38 10.69 -12.67 13.67
C LYS A 38 9.35 -12.66 14.37
N LYS A 39 8.41 -13.40 13.79
CA LYS A 39 7.13 -13.71 14.39
C LYS A 39 7.33 -14.56 15.64
N ASP A 40 6.75 -14.11 16.71
CA ASP A 40 6.69 -14.80 17.99
C ASP A 40 5.26 -15.39 18.19
N ALA A 41 5.13 -16.38 19.00
CA ALA A 41 3.84 -16.98 19.36
C ALA A 41 2.86 -15.97 19.96
N THR A 42 3.36 -14.94 20.64
CA THR A 42 2.59 -13.85 21.25
C THR A 42 1.83 -13.04 20.21
N ALA A 43 2.46 -12.76 19.06
CA ALA A 43 1.84 -12.00 17.95
C ALA A 43 0.58 -12.70 17.43
N MET A 44 0.66 -14.01 17.19
CA MET A 44 -0.49 -14.79 16.74
C MET A 44 -1.58 -14.89 17.84
N GLU A 45 -1.18 -15.06 19.09
CA GLU A 45 -2.11 -15.11 20.22
C GLU A 45 -2.85 -13.77 20.38
N THR A 46 -2.16 -12.65 20.27
CA THR A 46 -2.75 -11.31 20.29
C THR A 46 -3.82 -11.16 19.22
N VAL A 47 -3.53 -11.49 17.96
CA VAL A 47 -4.53 -11.41 16.89
C VAL A 47 -5.69 -12.37 17.13
N LYS A 48 -5.44 -13.61 17.56
CA LYS A 48 -6.51 -14.55 17.89
C LYS A 48 -7.40 -14.04 19.01
N ASN A 49 -6.84 -13.49 20.08
CA ASN A 49 -7.59 -12.96 21.21
C ASN A 49 -8.49 -11.78 20.83
N LEU A 50 -8.07 -10.96 19.87
CA LEU A 50 -8.88 -9.86 19.36
C LEU A 50 -10.11 -10.32 18.55
N PHE A 51 -10.02 -11.45 17.84
CA PHE A 51 -11.00 -11.82 16.83
C PHE A 51 -11.71 -13.18 17.06
N VAL A 52 -11.07 -14.16 17.71
CA VAL A 52 -11.62 -15.52 17.85
C VAL A 52 -12.85 -15.59 18.76
N ILE A 53 -13.11 -14.57 19.57
CA ILE A 53 -14.32 -14.50 20.41
C ILE A 53 -15.61 -14.38 19.56
N LYS A 54 -15.51 -13.88 18.32
CA LYS A 54 -16.60 -13.84 17.35
C LYS A 54 -16.42 -14.98 16.35
N THR A 55 -17.24 -16.02 16.45
CA THR A 55 -17.22 -17.26 15.67
C THR A 55 -17.29 -17.13 14.15
N ARG A 56 -17.13 -15.93 13.59
CA ARG A 56 -17.28 -15.61 12.16
C ARG A 56 -15.99 -15.14 11.49
N ASP A 57 -14.97 -14.81 12.28
CA ASP A 57 -13.68 -14.36 11.78
C ASP A 57 -12.70 -15.53 11.75
N TYR A 58 -11.81 -15.54 10.76
CA TYR A 58 -10.80 -16.60 10.62
C TYR A 58 -9.41 -15.98 10.65
N VAL A 59 -8.55 -16.52 11.51
CA VAL A 59 -7.14 -16.11 11.62
C VAL A 59 -6.28 -17.30 11.25
N THR A 60 -5.36 -17.11 10.31
CA THR A 60 -4.42 -18.15 9.84
C THR A 60 -3.03 -17.56 9.62
N GLU A 61 -2.05 -18.43 9.57
CA GLU A 61 -0.68 -18.11 9.18
C GLU A 61 -0.47 -18.55 7.73
N VAL A 62 0.25 -17.75 6.96
CA VAL A 62 0.60 -18.08 5.58
C VAL A 62 2.09 -18.31 5.45
N ASP A 63 2.89 -17.53 6.17
CA ASP A 63 4.35 -17.64 6.22
C ASP A 63 4.89 -17.23 7.60
N GLU A 64 6.23 -17.21 7.73
CA GLU A 64 6.90 -16.90 9.00
C GLU A 64 6.74 -15.45 9.47
N GLN A 65 6.28 -14.54 8.61
CA GLN A 65 6.20 -13.10 8.89
C GLN A 65 4.78 -12.55 8.78
N SER A 66 3.84 -13.32 8.25
CA SER A 66 2.50 -12.82 7.95
C SER A 66 1.41 -13.58 8.69
N ILE A 67 0.47 -12.82 9.25
CA ILE A 67 -0.80 -13.30 9.79
C ILE A 67 -1.91 -12.81 8.89
N VAL A 68 -2.84 -13.69 8.55
CA VAL A 68 -4.00 -13.37 7.72
C VAL A 68 -5.26 -13.43 8.56
N LEU A 69 -6.00 -12.33 8.58
CA LEU A 69 -7.33 -12.24 9.16
C LEU A 69 -8.36 -12.12 8.04
N ILE A 70 -9.30 -13.07 8.00
CA ILE A 70 -10.49 -12.99 7.16
C ILE A 70 -11.65 -12.51 8.03
N LYS A 71 -11.99 -11.24 7.88
CA LYS A 71 -12.98 -10.54 8.71
C LYS A 71 -14.36 -10.60 8.10
N ASP A 72 -15.37 -11.01 8.86
CA ASP A 72 -16.79 -10.83 8.52
C ASP A 72 -17.16 -9.35 8.69
N THR A 73 -17.66 -8.70 7.65
CA THR A 73 -17.92 -7.25 7.63
C THR A 73 -19.41 -6.90 7.53
N ARG A 74 -20.32 -7.87 7.78
CA ARG A 74 -21.77 -7.62 7.72
C ARG A 74 -22.25 -6.53 8.68
N ASP A 75 -21.55 -6.36 9.81
CA ASP A 75 -21.86 -5.35 10.81
C ASP A 75 -21.11 -4.03 10.57
N MET A 76 -20.24 -3.96 9.53
CA MET A 76 -19.41 -2.80 9.18
C MET A 76 -19.90 -2.24 7.84
N LYS A 77 -20.48 -1.05 7.84
CA LYS A 77 -21.08 -0.47 6.63
C LYS A 77 -20.16 0.48 5.88
N GLU A 78 -19.24 1.13 6.59
CA GLU A 78 -18.38 2.18 6.06
C GLU A 78 -16.92 1.72 5.98
N ASP A 79 -16.18 2.25 5.04
CA ASP A 79 -14.76 1.91 4.84
C ASP A 79 -13.87 2.49 5.94
N GLU A 80 -14.32 3.56 6.60
CA GLU A 80 -13.68 4.11 7.79
C GLU A 80 -13.63 3.12 8.95
N GLU A 81 -14.60 2.22 9.06
CA GLU A 81 -14.60 1.16 10.09
C GLU A 81 -13.50 0.13 9.82
N LEU A 82 -13.22 -0.19 8.54
CA LEU A 82 -12.11 -1.07 8.15
C LEU A 82 -10.76 -0.42 8.47
N GLN A 83 -10.63 0.87 8.22
CA GLN A 83 -9.43 1.62 8.56
C GLN A 83 -9.20 1.69 10.06
N THR A 84 -10.28 1.92 10.82
CA THR A 84 -10.24 1.91 12.30
C THR A 84 -9.82 0.55 12.83
N LEU A 85 -10.36 -0.53 12.25
CA LEU A 85 -9.98 -1.90 12.59
C LEU A 85 -8.49 -2.15 12.30
N ALA A 86 -7.99 -1.73 11.14
CA ALA A 86 -6.58 -1.87 10.79
C ALA A 86 -5.67 -1.16 11.80
N ARG A 87 -6.01 0.07 12.21
CA ARG A 87 -5.28 0.81 13.24
C ARG A 87 -5.33 0.11 14.60
N MET A 88 -6.50 -0.39 15.00
CA MET A 88 -6.65 -1.15 16.24
C MET A 88 -5.74 -2.39 16.25
N ILE A 89 -5.59 -3.08 15.12
CA ILE A 89 -4.64 -4.21 15.01
C ILE A 89 -3.21 -3.72 15.24
N VAL A 90 -2.77 -2.65 14.58
CA VAL A 90 -1.43 -2.08 14.75
C VAL A 90 -1.18 -1.71 16.21
N ASP A 91 -2.10 -0.96 16.83
CA ASP A 91 -1.98 -0.51 18.23
C ASP A 91 -1.85 -1.67 19.20
N ASN A 92 -2.69 -2.72 19.05
CA ASN A 92 -2.63 -3.90 19.91
C ASN A 92 -1.33 -4.70 19.70
N MET A 93 -0.86 -4.83 18.45
CA MET A 93 0.41 -5.50 18.16
C MET A 93 1.60 -4.76 18.77
N HIS A 94 1.58 -3.43 18.76
CA HIS A 94 2.60 -2.62 19.43
C HIS A 94 2.55 -2.74 20.95
N THR A 95 1.35 -2.72 21.54
CA THR A 95 1.21 -2.65 23.00
C THR A 95 1.28 -4.01 23.69
N GLU A 96 0.66 -5.05 23.12
CA GLU A 96 0.56 -6.37 23.75
C GLU A 96 1.66 -7.32 23.25
N ALA A 97 1.95 -7.33 21.95
CA ALA A 97 2.99 -8.20 21.39
C ALA A 97 4.37 -7.52 21.29
N MET A 98 4.47 -6.20 21.51
CA MET A 98 5.70 -5.40 21.41
C MET A 98 6.41 -5.53 20.05
N VAL A 99 5.66 -5.77 18.97
CA VAL A 99 6.17 -5.89 17.60
C VAL A 99 5.65 -4.78 16.72
N LYS A 100 6.49 -4.32 15.80
CA LYS A 100 6.05 -3.41 14.74
C LYS A 100 5.40 -4.23 13.64
N VAL A 101 4.28 -3.74 13.12
CA VAL A 101 3.56 -4.40 12.05
C VAL A 101 3.09 -3.39 11.01
N ARG A 102 2.87 -3.89 9.79
CA ARG A 102 2.11 -3.22 8.75
C ARG A 102 0.89 -4.03 8.41
N VAL A 103 -0.23 -3.36 8.21
CA VAL A 103 -1.52 -4.00 7.92
C VAL A 103 -2.01 -3.54 6.57
N GLY A 104 -2.01 -4.47 5.59
CA GLY A 104 -2.66 -4.27 4.30
C GLY A 104 -4.03 -4.93 4.28
N TYR A 105 -5.02 -4.33 3.63
CA TYR A 105 -6.32 -4.97 3.46
C TYR A 105 -6.90 -4.74 2.07
N GLY A 106 -7.60 -5.81 1.60
CA GLY A 106 -8.23 -5.84 0.28
C GLY A 106 -9.61 -5.20 0.27
N ASN A 107 -10.30 -5.36 -0.84
CA ASN A 107 -11.70 -4.94 -0.98
C ASN A 107 -12.64 -5.97 -0.36
N ARG A 108 -13.88 -5.54 -0.09
CA ARG A 108 -14.99 -6.39 0.35
C ARG A 108 -15.34 -7.40 -0.74
N VAL A 109 -15.54 -8.64 -0.33
CA VAL A 109 -15.94 -9.73 -1.21
C VAL A 109 -17.14 -10.47 -0.62
N HIS A 110 -18.06 -10.91 -1.49
CA HIS A 110 -19.31 -11.55 -1.08
C HIS A 110 -19.26 -13.08 -1.20
N ASN A 111 -18.38 -13.61 -2.04
CA ASN A 111 -18.24 -15.04 -2.28
C ASN A 111 -16.95 -15.57 -1.67
N LEU A 112 -16.98 -16.81 -1.21
CA LEU A 112 -15.78 -17.50 -0.69
C LEU A 112 -14.67 -17.64 -1.74
N GLN A 113 -15.04 -17.77 -3.01
CA GLN A 113 -14.09 -17.84 -4.14
C GLN A 113 -13.28 -16.57 -4.30
N ASP A 114 -13.87 -15.41 -3.95
CA ASP A 114 -13.22 -14.10 -4.08
C ASP A 114 -12.30 -13.76 -2.90
N ILE A 115 -12.25 -14.60 -1.85
CA ILE A 115 -11.34 -14.38 -0.71
C ILE A 115 -9.87 -14.36 -1.17
N ALA A 116 -9.51 -15.23 -2.11
CA ALA A 116 -8.16 -15.23 -2.68
C ALA A 116 -7.83 -13.91 -3.38
N LYS A 117 -8.80 -13.28 -4.05
CA LYS A 117 -8.65 -11.95 -4.66
C LYS A 117 -8.42 -10.89 -3.60
N SER A 118 -9.25 -10.83 -2.55
CA SER A 118 -9.08 -9.89 -1.44
C SER A 118 -7.73 -10.06 -0.73
N TYR A 119 -7.23 -11.31 -0.62
CA TYR A 119 -5.89 -11.58 -0.11
C TYR A 119 -4.78 -11.03 -1.01
N GLN A 120 -4.86 -11.23 -2.32
CA GLN A 120 -3.89 -10.68 -3.28
C GLN A 120 -3.90 -9.14 -3.27
N GLU A 121 -5.08 -8.55 -3.15
CA GLU A 121 -5.25 -7.11 -3.00
C GLU A 121 -4.59 -6.59 -1.71
N ALA A 122 -4.75 -7.29 -0.58
CA ALA A 122 -4.13 -6.95 0.69
C ALA A 122 -2.60 -7.05 0.63
N LYS A 123 -2.05 -8.09 -0.01
CA LYS A 123 -0.61 -8.23 -0.26
C LYS A 123 -0.09 -7.08 -1.12
N MET A 124 -0.75 -6.79 -2.24
CA MET A 124 -0.37 -5.66 -3.10
C MET A 124 -0.43 -4.34 -2.35
N ALA A 125 -1.38 -4.17 -1.41
CA ALA A 125 -1.44 -2.98 -0.56
C ALA A 125 -0.18 -2.82 0.28
N LEU A 126 0.36 -3.91 0.85
CA LEU A 126 1.62 -3.89 1.61
C LEU A 126 2.83 -3.58 0.71
N GLU A 127 2.95 -4.25 -0.43
CA GLU A 127 4.06 -4.08 -1.37
C GLU A 127 4.12 -2.65 -1.93
N VAL A 128 3.00 -2.18 -2.50
CA VAL A 128 2.88 -0.79 -3.00
C VAL A 128 3.03 0.23 -1.88
N GLY A 129 2.49 -0.10 -0.70
CA GLY A 129 2.62 0.73 0.50
C GLY A 129 4.05 0.91 0.96
N ARG A 130 4.87 -0.13 0.87
CA ARG A 130 6.29 -0.10 1.24
C ARG A 130 7.08 0.86 0.33
N ILE A 131 6.73 0.91 -0.95
CA ILE A 131 7.41 1.76 -1.94
C ILE A 131 6.96 3.22 -1.85
N PHE A 132 5.64 3.47 -1.79
CA PHE A 132 5.09 4.82 -1.97
C PHE A 132 4.53 5.47 -0.70
N TYR A 133 4.30 4.69 0.35
CA TYR A 133 3.66 5.13 1.58
C TYR A 133 4.37 4.59 2.82
N ALA A 134 5.71 4.66 2.83
CA ALA A 134 6.58 4.08 3.86
C ALA A 134 6.20 4.47 5.30
N GLU A 135 5.68 5.70 5.48
CA GLU A 135 5.24 6.23 6.78
C GLU A 135 3.91 5.63 7.27
N ARG A 136 3.19 4.90 6.41
CA ARG A 136 1.88 4.36 6.77
C ARG A 136 2.00 2.92 7.24
N GLU A 137 1.47 2.66 8.42
CA GLU A 137 1.38 1.32 8.99
C GLU A 137 0.10 0.58 8.54
N THR A 138 -0.93 1.32 8.08
CA THR A 138 -2.19 0.74 7.58
C THR A 138 -2.47 1.19 6.16
N ILE A 139 -2.73 0.26 5.25
CA ILE A 139 -2.83 0.52 3.82
C ILE A 139 -4.02 -0.24 3.24
N ALA A 140 -5.00 0.51 2.72
CA ALA A 140 -6.13 -0.04 1.97
C ALA A 140 -5.78 -0.19 0.50
N TYR A 141 -6.12 -1.32 -0.11
CA TYR A 141 -5.95 -1.52 -1.55
C TYR A 141 -6.70 -0.47 -2.38
N SER A 142 -7.91 -0.08 -1.97
CA SER A 142 -8.73 0.95 -2.62
C SER A 142 -8.06 2.33 -2.65
N LEU A 143 -7.15 2.61 -1.71
CA LEU A 143 -6.46 3.90 -1.58
C LEU A 143 -5.08 3.96 -2.26
N LEU A 144 -4.66 2.90 -2.94
CA LEU A 144 -3.35 2.87 -3.63
C LEU A 144 -3.28 3.83 -4.82
N GLY A 145 -4.42 4.16 -5.42
CA GLY A 145 -4.50 5.10 -6.53
C GLY A 145 -3.56 4.73 -7.69
N ILE A 146 -2.80 5.73 -8.14
CA ILE A 146 -1.84 5.58 -9.24
C ILE A 146 -0.65 4.65 -8.88
N GLY A 147 -0.31 4.52 -7.60
CA GLY A 147 0.76 3.63 -7.15
C GLY A 147 0.57 2.18 -7.60
N ARG A 148 -0.68 1.70 -7.61
CA ARG A 148 -1.03 0.37 -8.11
C ARG A 148 -0.75 0.19 -9.61
N LEU A 149 -0.97 1.23 -10.41
CA LEU A 149 -0.69 1.19 -11.85
C LEU A 149 0.81 1.18 -12.11
N ILE A 150 1.55 2.05 -11.41
CA ILE A 150 3.01 2.14 -11.55
C ILE A 150 3.69 0.83 -11.13
N TYR A 151 3.26 0.23 -10.03
CA TYR A 151 3.79 -1.05 -9.56
C TYR A 151 3.67 -2.19 -10.58
N GLN A 152 2.67 -2.13 -11.47
CA GLN A 152 2.44 -3.13 -12.52
C GLN A 152 3.15 -2.81 -13.85
N LEU A 153 3.87 -1.69 -13.96
CA LEU A 153 4.58 -1.34 -15.18
C LEU A 153 5.81 -2.24 -15.39
N PRO A 154 6.02 -2.74 -16.62
CA PRO A 154 7.28 -3.40 -16.97
C PRO A 154 8.48 -2.46 -16.79
N MET A 155 9.62 -2.99 -16.33
CA MET A 155 10.85 -2.21 -16.12
C MET A 155 11.28 -1.46 -17.39
N SER A 156 11.19 -2.08 -18.56
CA SER A 156 11.53 -1.45 -19.85
C SER A 156 10.69 -0.19 -20.12
N LEU A 157 9.42 -0.18 -19.71
CA LEU A 157 8.56 1.00 -19.85
C LEU A 157 8.93 2.07 -18.82
N CYS A 158 9.31 1.67 -17.61
CA CYS A 158 9.80 2.57 -16.58
C CYS A 158 11.09 3.29 -17.05
N GLU A 159 12.06 2.54 -17.57
CA GLU A 159 13.33 3.08 -18.09
C GLU A 159 13.10 4.04 -19.23
N MET A 160 12.25 3.68 -20.20
CA MET A 160 11.90 4.53 -21.32
C MET A 160 11.29 5.86 -20.83
N PHE A 161 10.34 5.81 -19.92
CA PHE A 161 9.68 7.00 -19.39
C PHE A 161 10.65 7.91 -18.60
N ILE A 162 11.54 7.35 -17.81
CA ILE A 162 12.55 8.13 -17.06
C ILE A 162 13.53 8.79 -18.02
N HIS A 163 13.95 8.08 -19.08
CA HIS A 163 14.79 8.67 -20.11
C HIS A 163 14.09 9.82 -20.88
N GLU A 164 12.80 9.69 -21.17
CA GLU A 164 12.00 10.77 -21.78
C GLU A 164 11.91 12.02 -20.90
N VAL A 165 11.79 11.83 -19.57
CA VAL A 165 11.60 12.94 -18.62
C VAL A 165 12.93 13.61 -18.24
N PHE A 166 13.99 12.85 -18.02
CA PHE A 166 15.27 13.36 -17.48
C PHE A 166 16.45 13.23 -18.41
N GLY A 167 16.31 12.55 -19.57
CA GLY A 167 17.42 12.24 -20.46
C GLY A 167 18.24 11.04 -19.96
N ASP A 168 19.52 11.01 -20.30
CA ASP A 168 20.42 9.88 -20.02
C ASP A 168 20.71 9.69 -18.52
N GLU A 169 20.62 10.73 -17.73
CA GLU A 169 20.91 10.67 -16.29
C GLU A 169 19.88 11.47 -15.48
N VAL A 170 19.42 10.88 -14.39
CA VAL A 170 18.60 11.60 -13.39
C VAL A 170 19.47 12.63 -12.70
N PRO A 171 19.10 13.93 -12.69
CA PRO A 171 19.92 14.98 -12.12
C PRO A 171 20.27 14.77 -10.66
N ASP A 172 21.53 14.97 -10.28
CA ASP A 172 22.03 14.91 -8.91
C ASP A 172 21.67 16.17 -8.11
N ILE A 173 20.38 16.44 -7.98
CA ILE A 173 19.85 17.56 -7.19
C ILE A 173 19.05 17.08 -5.97
N PHE A 174 18.73 15.80 -5.91
CA PHE A 174 17.81 15.20 -4.94
C PHE A 174 18.51 14.93 -3.59
N ASN A 175 18.86 16.01 -2.87
CA ASN A 175 19.29 15.95 -1.48
C ASN A 175 18.10 16.01 -0.52
N GLU A 176 18.35 15.79 0.78
CA GLU A 176 17.31 15.79 1.82
C GLU A 176 16.48 17.08 1.85
N GLU A 177 17.12 18.24 1.65
CA GLU A 177 16.45 19.55 1.64
C GLU A 177 15.47 19.68 0.48
N ILE A 178 15.88 19.28 -0.73
CA ILE A 178 15.05 19.34 -1.94
C ILE A 178 13.93 18.29 -1.86
N ASN A 179 14.23 17.07 -1.41
CA ASN A 179 13.22 16.01 -1.25
C ASN A 179 12.14 16.44 -0.25
N THR A 180 12.51 16.98 0.91
CA THR A 180 11.56 17.50 1.89
C THR A 180 10.75 18.66 1.32
N THR A 181 11.38 19.54 0.54
CA THR A 181 10.70 20.66 -0.14
C THR A 181 9.65 20.15 -1.12
N ILE A 182 10.00 19.19 -1.97
CA ILE A 182 9.10 18.57 -2.96
C ILE A 182 7.93 17.89 -2.25
N GLN A 183 8.22 17.06 -1.25
CA GLN A 183 7.18 16.35 -0.51
C GLN A 183 6.16 17.32 0.10
N LYS A 184 6.63 18.33 0.84
CA LYS A 184 5.75 19.34 1.46
C LYS A 184 5.01 20.18 0.43
N PHE A 185 5.61 20.44 -0.73
CA PHE A 185 4.95 21.20 -1.79
C PHE A 185 3.77 20.42 -2.40
N PHE A 186 3.92 19.11 -2.61
CA PHE A 186 2.84 18.23 -3.06
C PHE A 186 1.77 18.03 -1.97
N GLU A 187 2.15 17.83 -0.72
CA GLU A 187 1.22 17.70 0.42
C GLU A 187 0.33 18.94 0.57
N ASN A 188 0.86 20.13 0.26
CA ASN A 188 0.15 21.40 0.30
C ASN A 188 -0.51 21.78 -1.04
N ASN A 189 -0.75 20.82 -1.94
CA ASN A 189 -1.41 21.04 -3.23
C ASN A 189 -0.77 22.19 -4.04
N LEU A 190 0.55 22.22 -4.12
CA LEU A 190 1.38 23.20 -4.83
C LEU A 190 1.23 24.63 -4.30
N ASN A 191 0.82 24.79 -3.05
CA ASN A 191 0.67 26.11 -2.40
C ASN A 191 2.00 26.59 -1.82
N ILE A 192 2.63 27.57 -2.49
CA ILE A 192 3.92 28.15 -2.10
C ILE A 192 3.90 28.73 -0.67
N SER A 193 2.85 29.48 -0.33
CA SER A 193 2.80 30.19 0.96
C SER A 193 2.66 29.21 2.13
N GLU A 194 1.79 28.22 1.99
CA GLU A 194 1.58 27.20 3.00
C GLU A 194 2.81 26.29 3.16
N THR A 195 3.43 25.90 2.03
CA THR A 195 4.66 25.10 2.05
C THR A 195 5.81 25.85 2.74
N ALA A 196 6.01 27.14 2.42
CA ALA A 196 7.05 27.94 3.06
C ALA A 196 6.82 28.05 4.59
N ARG A 197 5.57 28.21 5.02
CA ARG A 197 5.18 28.23 6.44
C ARG A 197 5.51 26.92 7.15
N GLN A 198 5.15 25.79 6.55
CA GLN A 198 5.41 24.46 7.14
C GLN A 198 6.91 24.08 7.16
N LEU A 199 7.68 24.56 6.19
CA LEU A 199 9.12 24.38 6.15
C LEU A 199 9.90 25.39 7.00
N TYR A 200 9.21 26.35 7.63
CA TYR A 200 9.83 27.45 8.41
C TYR A 200 10.85 28.26 7.59
N VAL A 201 10.59 28.47 6.29
CA VAL A 201 11.43 29.26 5.41
C VAL A 201 10.68 30.46 4.85
N HIS A 202 11.44 31.50 4.43
CA HIS A 202 10.82 32.63 3.72
C HIS A 202 10.30 32.18 2.35
N ARG A 203 9.18 32.76 1.90
CA ARG A 203 8.57 32.43 0.59
C ARG A 203 9.57 32.52 -0.56
N ASN A 204 10.42 33.53 -0.58
CA ASN A 204 11.43 33.69 -1.64
C ASN A 204 12.48 32.56 -1.64
N THR A 205 12.83 32.03 -0.47
CA THR A 205 13.73 30.88 -0.34
C THR A 205 13.08 29.64 -0.98
N LEU A 206 11.80 29.42 -0.73
CA LEU A 206 11.07 28.31 -1.36
C LEU A 206 11.02 28.49 -2.88
N VAL A 207 10.67 29.68 -3.37
CA VAL A 207 10.64 29.98 -4.82
C VAL A 207 12.00 29.71 -5.45
N TYR A 208 13.10 30.17 -4.82
CA TYR A 208 14.45 29.90 -5.30
C TYR A 208 14.79 28.40 -5.37
N ARG A 209 14.36 27.60 -4.37
CA ARG A 209 14.54 26.13 -4.40
C ARG A 209 13.78 25.51 -5.59
N LEU A 210 12.54 25.92 -5.83
CA LEU A 210 11.73 25.43 -6.94
C LEU A 210 12.31 25.84 -8.30
N GLU A 211 12.82 27.07 -8.45
CA GLU A 211 13.52 27.52 -9.67
C GLU A 211 14.81 26.77 -9.92
N ARG A 212 15.56 26.46 -8.84
CA ARG A 212 16.76 25.62 -8.95
C ARG A 212 16.42 24.22 -9.41
N LEU A 213 15.33 23.64 -8.88
CA LEU A 213 14.83 22.34 -9.32
C LEU A 213 14.40 22.38 -10.78
N GLU A 214 13.59 23.38 -11.19
CA GLU A 214 13.16 23.57 -12.58
C GLU A 214 14.36 23.62 -13.56
N LYS A 215 15.40 24.36 -13.22
CA LYS A 215 16.60 24.43 -14.06
C LYS A 215 17.35 23.10 -14.19
N ALA A 216 17.28 22.25 -13.15
CA ALA A 216 17.96 20.98 -13.16
C ALA A 216 17.20 19.88 -13.90
N ILE A 217 15.85 19.88 -13.80
CA ILE A 217 15.00 18.80 -14.34
C ILE A 217 14.25 19.20 -15.61
N GLY A 218 14.21 20.49 -15.97
CA GLY A 218 13.47 20.99 -17.12
C GLY A 218 11.94 21.10 -16.92
N LEU A 219 11.42 20.78 -15.74
CA LEU A 219 9.99 20.81 -15.39
C LEU A 219 9.71 21.85 -14.31
N ASP A 220 8.75 22.73 -14.54
CA ASP A 220 8.28 23.68 -13.54
C ASP A 220 7.16 23.08 -12.70
N ILE A 221 7.50 22.47 -11.57
CA ILE A 221 6.53 21.79 -10.70
C ILE A 221 5.50 22.73 -10.05
N ARG A 222 5.54 24.06 -10.32
CA ARG A 222 4.50 25.02 -9.98
C ARG A 222 3.34 24.96 -10.97
N LYS A 223 3.55 24.39 -12.17
CA LYS A 223 2.52 24.13 -13.17
C LYS A 223 1.98 22.71 -12.98
N PHE A 224 0.67 22.55 -13.06
CA PHE A 224 0.01 21.29 -12.77
C PHE A 224 0.50 20.13 -13.62
N ASP A 225 0.62 20.30 -14.94
CA ASP A 225 1.03 19.23 -15.85
C ASP A 225 2.48 18.79 -15.61
N ASP A 226 3.40 19.75 -15.42
CA ASP A 226 4.79 19.46 -15.09
C ASP A 226 4.92 18.80 -13.72
N ALA A 227 4.15 19.26 -12.73
CA ALA A 227 4.10 18.69 -11.39
C ALA A 227 3.58 17.24 -11.42
N MET A 228 2.57 16.95 -12.22
CA MET A 228 2.02 15.60 -12.38
C MET A 228 3.06 14.68 -13.05
N THR A 229 3.68 15.12 -14.14
CA THR A 229 4.74 14.36 -14.83
C THR A 229 5.89 14.07 -13.86
N PHE A 230 6.37 15.07 -13.14
CA PHE A 230 7.44 14.93 -12.18
C PHE A 230 7.06 13.96 -11.05
N LYS A 231 5.85 14.07 -10.48
CA LYS A 231 5.38 13.17 -9.42
C LYS A 231 5.35 11.72 -9.88
N ILE A 232 4.85 11.47 -11.09
CA ILE A 232 4.84 10.12 -11.69
C ILE A 232 6.28 9.62 -11.87
N ALA A 233 7.19 10.46 -12.38
CA ALA A 233 8.59 10.09 -12.59
C ALA A 233 9.28 9.71 -11.27
N MET A 234 9.05 10.44 -10.19
CA MET A 234 9.59 10.10 -8.86
C MET A 234 9.03 8.77 -8.35
N MET A 235 7.74 8.49 -8.58
CA MET A 235 7.16 7.18 -8.22
C MET A 235 7.75 6.05 -9.06
N VAL A 236 7.95 6.25 -10.36
CA VAL A 236 8.60 5.26 -11.23
C VAL A 236 10.02 4.97 -10.78
N ILE A 237 10.81 6.01 -10.42
CA ILE A 237 12.17 5.84 -9.89
C ILE A 237 12.15 5.02 -8.58
N ALA A 238 11.22 5.32 -7.67
CA ALA A 238 11.09 4.57 -6.42
C ALA A 238 10.77 3.09 -6.67
N HIS A 239 9.88 2.79 -7.64
CA HIS A 239 9.57 1.43 -8.04
C HIS A 239 10.79 0.71 -8.64
N MET A 240 11.53 1.36 -9.56
CA MET A 240 12.75 0.80 -10.16
C MET A 240 13.83 0.50 -9.12
N ASN A 241 14.00 1.37 -8.13
CA ASN A 241 14.98 1.17 -7.07
C ASN A 241 14.64 -0.01 -6.16
N GLN A 242 13.35 -0.23 -5.86
CA GLN A 242 12.90 -1.37 -5.07
C GLN A 242 13.20 -2.70 -5.79
N GLN A 243 12.93 -2.78 -7.08
CA GLN A 243 13.19 -4.01 -7.87
C GLN A 243 14.68 -4.38 -7.89
N LYS A 244 15.57 -3.38 -7.96
CA LYS A 244 17.03 -3.61 -7.90
C LYS A 244 17.54 -4.13 -6.55
N VAL A 245 16.79 -3.94 -5.48
CA VAL A 245 17.14 -4.43 -4.13
C VAL A 245 16.67 -5.87 -3.93
N GLU A 246 15.65 -6.30 -4.68
CA GLU A 246 15.07 -7.65 -4.60
C GLU A 246 15.76 -8.67 -5.53
N GLU A 247 16.56 -8.20 -6.52
CA GLU A 247 17.45 -9.01 -7.37
C GLU A 247 18.79 -9.28 -6.68
#